data_162efb1455c878684a7bde8d8d545b4e
#
_entry.id   162efb1455c878684a7bde8d8d545b4e
#
_cell.length_a   1.000
_cell.length_b   1.000
_cell.length_c   1.000
_cell.angle_alpha   90.00
_cell.angle_beta   90.00
_cell.angle_gamma   90.00
#
_symmetry.space_group_name_H-M   'P 1'
#
loop_
_entity.id
_entity.type
_entity.pdbx_description
1 polymer ?
#
loop_
_entity_poly.entity_id
_entity_poly.type
_entity_poly.pdbx_seq_one_letter_code
_entity_poly.pdbx_strand_id
1 'polypeptide(L)'
;LLNSDLFTIIKACHDGTLKDVDVVWSDEACACVVEASGGYPVKYEKGFEIHGLDENGQHDGVIVYHAGTKKENGKFYTNGGRVLGITAKGATLQDALDQAYAAVKEIGFDKMHYRTDIGKK
;
A
#
# COMPACT_ATOMS: atom_id res chain seq x y z
N LEU A 1 5.30 -5.98 -8.19
CA LEU A 1 5.90 -7.10 -8.94
C LEU A 1 6.43 -6.71 -10.33
N LEU A 2 6.08 -5.54 -10.85
CA LEU A 2 6.60 -5.06 -12.13
C LEU A 2 8.08 -4.66 -11.98
N ASN A 3 8.97 -5.29 -12.74
CA ASN A 3 10.40 -4.98 -12.79
C ASN A 3 10.78 -4.00 -13.92
N SER A 4 9.90 -3.83 -14.91
CA SER A 4 10.08 -2.86 -15.98
C SER A 4 9.66 -1.45 -15.54
N ASP A 5 10.24 -0.43 -16.17
CA ASP A 5 9.85 0.97 -15.94
C ASP A 5 8.43 1.24 -16.44
N LEU A 6 7.53 1.62 -15.55
CA LEU A 6 6.13 1.85 -15.86
C LEU A 6 5.95 3.03 -16.83
N PHE A 7 6.77 4.09 -16.73
CA PHE A 7 6.70 5.22 -17.65
C PHE A 7 7.02 4.79 -19.09
N THR A 8 8.05 3.97 -19.27
CA THR A 8 8.41 3.41 -20.58
C THR A 8 7.26 2.60 -21.18
N ILE A 9 6.59 1.78 -20.36
CA ILE A 9 5.42 0.99 -20.80
C ILE A 9 4.27 1.91 -21.22
N ILE A 10 3.91 2.89 -20.39
CA ILE A 10 2.82 3.84 -20.71
C ILE A 10 3.13 4.64 -21.97
N LYS A 11 4.37 5.10 -22.11
CA LYS A 11 4.82 5.81 -23.33
C LYS A 11 4.71 4.92 -24.56
N ALA A 12 5.15 3.67 -24.48
CA ALA A 12 5.04 2.71 -25.57
C ALA A 12 3.58 2.41 -25.96
N CYS A 13 2.67 2.35 -24.99
CA CYS A 13 1.23 2.25 -25.26
C CYS A 13 0.74 3.47 -26.07
N HIS A 14 1.13 4.68 -25.67
CA HIS A 14 0.77 5.91 -26.38
C HIS A 14 1.32 5.94 -27.81
N ASP A 15 2.57 5.54 -27.99
CA ASP A 15 3.27 5.56 -29.27
C ASP A 15 2.91 4.37 -30.20
N GLY A 16 2.14 3.40 -29.70
CA GLY A 16 1.81 2.17 -30.45
C GLY A 16 2.98 1.20 -30.61
N THR A 17 4.01 1.30 -29.76
CA THR A 17 5.26 0.53 -29.82
C THR A 17 5.39 -0.50 -28.70
N LEU A 18 4.33 -0.81 -27.97
CA LEU A 18 4.36 -1.74 -26.82
C LEU A 18 4.91 -3.13 -27.20
N LYS A 19 4.68 -3.58 -28.42
CA LYS A 19 5.23 -4.85 -28.94
C LYS A 19 6.76 -4.93 -28.93
N ASP A 20 7.43 -3.77 -28.90
CA ASP A 20 8.90 -3.65 -28.93
C ASP A 20 9.49 -3.46 -27.53
N VAL A 21 8.65 -3.46 -26.49
CA VAL A 21 9.04 -3.32 -25.07
C VAL A 21 8.98 -4.68 -24.38
N ASP A 22 10.09 -5.05 -23.76
CA ASP A 22 10.13 -6.24 -22.89
C ASP A 22 9.55 -5.88 -21.52
N VAL A 23 8.37 -6.42 -21.20
CA VAL A 23 7.68 -6.20 -19.91
C VAL A 23 8.03 -7.35 -18.97
N VAL A 24 8.86 -7.06 -18.00
CA VAL A 24 9.41 -8.05 -17.04
C VAL A 24 8.70 -7.95 -15.70
N TRP A 25 8.26 -9.09 -15.19
CA TRP A 25 7.64 -9.26 -13.87
C TRP A 25 8.55 -10.06 -12.94
N SER A 26 8.46 -9.77 -11.64
CA SER A 26 9.09 -10.58 -10.59
C SER A 26 8.33 -11.90 -10.39
N ASP A 27 9.07 -12.97 -10.10
CA ASP A 27 8.49 -14.26 -9.70
C ASP A 27 8.05 -14.32 -8.23
N GLU A 28 8.24 -13.23 -7.47
CA GLU A 28 7.81 -13.11 -6.08
C GLU A 28 6.28 -13.07 -5.96
N ALA A 29 5.78 -13.37 -4.78
CA ALA A 29 4.41 -13.08 -4.39
C ALA A 29 4.30 -11.67 -3.78
N CYS A 30 3.11 -11.09 -3.82
CA CYS A 30 2.82 -9.78 -3.25
C CYS A 30 1.48 -9.80 -2.53
N ALA A 31 1.42 -9.15 -1.38
CA ALA A 31 0.18 -8.95 -0.61
C ALA A 31 0.04 -7.49 -0.19
N CYS A 32 -1.19 -6.99 -0.24
CA CYS A 32 -1.54 -5.65 0.20
C CYS A 32 -2.68 -5.72 1.22
N VAL A 33 -2.46 -5.20 2.42
CA VAL A 33 -3.47 -5.06 3.47
C VAL A 33 -3.92 -3.60 3.54
N VAL A 34 -5.21 -3.36 3.37
CA VAL A 34 -5.78 -2.01 3.42
C VAL A 34 -6.15 -1.64 4.85
N GLU A 35 -5.63 -0.53 5.33
CA GLU A 35 -6.02 0.12 6.58
C GLU A 35 -7.10 1.16 6.29
N ALA A 36 -8.24 1.03 6.98
CA ALA A 36 -9.40 1.87 6.78
C ALA A 36 -9.81 2.60 8.08
N SER A 37 -10.42 3.76 7.91
CA SER A 37 -11.01 4.53 9.01
C SER A 37 -12.16 3.78 9.66
N GLY A 38 -12.25 3.83 10.97
CA GLY A 38 -13.33 3.18 11.73
C GLY A 38 -14.71 3.67 11.30
N GLY A 39 -15.58 2.71 11.00
CA GLY A 39 -16.93 2.97 10.47
C GLY A 39 -17.03 3.03 8.94
N TYR A 40 -15.90 3.08 8.21
CA TYR A 40 -15.94 2.94 6.76
C TYR A 40 -16.58 1.60 6.34
N PRO A 41 -17.47 1.53 5.31
CA PRO A 41 -17.75 2.58 4.32
C PRO A 41 -18.91 3.51 4.69
N VAL A 42 -19.57 3.33 5.83
CA VAL A 42 -20.83 4.06 6.14
C VAL A 42 -20.55 5.47 6.64
N LYS A 43 -19.96 5.61 7.82
CA LYS A 43 -19.62 6.90 8.43
C LYS A 43 -18.29 6.78 9.17
N TYR A 44 -17.39 7.70 8.92
CA TYR A 44 -16.06 7.71 9.53
C TYR A 44 -15.57 9.13 9.77
N GLU A 45 -14.68 9.27 10.74
CA GLU A 45 -13.99 10.53 11.06
C GLU A 45 -12.65 10.60 10.32
N LYS A 46 -12.13 11.80 10.14
CA LYS A 46 -10.85 12.10 9.50
C LYS A 46 -9.97 12.92 10.45
N GLY A 47 -8.69 13.06 10.13
CA GLY A 47 -7.76 13.93 10.85
C GLY A 47 -7.03 13.25 12.00
N PHE A 48 -7.07 11.91 12.10
CA PHE A 48 -6.23 11.17 13.05
C PHE A 48 -4.78 11.13 12.55
N GLU A 49 -3.82 11.41 13.44
CA GLU A 49 -2.39 11.27 13.13
C GLU A 49 -2.06 9.80 12.83
N ILE A 50 -1.30 9.58 11.76
CA ILE A 50 -0.81 8.27 11.38
C ILE A 50 0.61 8.13 11.93
N HIS A 51 0.86 7.11 12.74
CA HIS A 51 2.18 6.79 13.30
C HIS A 51 2.79 5.57 12.61
N GLY A 52 4.10 5.37 12.84
CA GLY A 52 4.87 4.29 12.22
C GLY A 52 5.37 4.59 10.81
N LEU A 53 5.19 5.82 10.31
CA LEU A 53 5.71 6.27 9.02
C LEU A 53 6.95 7.17 9.20
N ASP A 54 7.88 7.07 8.26
CA ASP A 54 9.00 8.01 8.13
C ASP A 54 8.57 9.36 7.52
N GLU A 55 9.52 10.28 7.33
CA GLU A 55 9.27 11.60 6.75
C GLU A 55 8.72 11.56 5.31
N ASN A 56 8.94 10.47 4.58
CA ASN A 56 8.45 10.23 3.22
C ASN A 56 7.11 9.48 3.19
N GLY A 57 6.59 9.11 4.36
CA GLY A 57 5.36 8.35 4.49
C GLY A 57 5.55 6.86 4.19
N GLN A 58 6.76 6.34 4.36
CA GLN A 58 7.08 4.94 4.15
C GLN A 58 7.42 4.26 5.48
N HIS A 59 7.55 2.95 5.45
CA HIS A 59 7.96 2.11 6.56
C HIS A 59 8.95 1.05 6.05
N ASP A 60 9.97 0.74 6.85
CA ASP A 60 11.00 -0.21 6.44
C ASP A 60 10.43 -1.60 6.16
N GLY A 61 10.95 -2.26 5.12
CA GLY A 61 10.56 -3.62 4.71
C GLY A 61 9.24 -3.73 3.93
N VAL A 62 8.46 -2.66 3.76
CA VAL A 62 7.20 -2.65 3.01
C VAL A 62 7.09 -1.41 2.12
N ILE A 63 6.15 -1.43 1.19
CA ILE A 63 5.72 -0.23 0.45
C ILE A 63 4.40 0.23 1.04
N VAL A 64 4.34 1.48 1.47
CA VAL A 64 3.10 2.11 1.95
C VAL A 64 2.49 2.94 0.84
N TYR A 65 1.36 2.49 0.31
CA TYR A 65 0.57 3.25 -0.65
C TYR A 65 -0.42 4.15 0.08
N HIS A 66 -0.32 5.45 -0.17
CA HIS A 66 -1.21 6.46 0.37
C HIS A 66 -2.49 6.57 -0.47
N ALA A 67 -3.65 6.44 0.17
CA ALA A 67 -4.96 6.66 -0.43
C ALA A 67 -5.62 7.89 0.20
N GLY A 68 -6.38 7.73 1.28
CA GLY A 68 -7.02 8.83 1.98
C GLY A 68 -6.11 9.45 3.05
N THR A 69 -5.02 10.07 2.68
CA THR A 69 -4.08 10.73 3.59
C THR A 69 -3.86 12.19 3.22
N LYS A 70 -3.42 12.99 4.18
CA LYS A 70 -2.86 14.33 3.98
C LYS A 70 -1.59 14.50 4.81
N LYS A 71 -0.68 15.36 4.35
CA LYS A 71 0.54 15.73 5.09
C LYS A 71 0.43 17.17 5.56
N GLU A 72 0.61 17.39 6.85
CA GLU A 72 0.61 18.72 7.47
C GLU A 72 1.75 18.78 8.49
N ASN A 73 2.56 19.84 8.45
CA ASN A 73 3.66 20.05 9.39
C ASN A 73 4.62 18.84 9.54
N GLY A 74 4.88 18.12 8.45
CA GLY A 74 5.76 16.95 8.43
C GLY A 74 5.13 15.66 8.91
N LYS A 75 3.87 15.67 9.35
CA LYS A 75 3.12 14.51 9.83
C LYS A 75 2.01 14.11 8.85
N PHE A 76 1.64 12.84 8.88
CA PHE A 76 0.56 12.29 8.06
C PHE A 76 -0.71 12.10 8.88
N TYR A 77 -1.87 12.37 8.27
CA TYR A 77 -3.18 12.28 8.89
C TYR A 77 -4.17 11.57 7.98
N THR A 78 -5.16 10.91 8.59
CA THR A 78 -6.26 10.31 7.83
C THR A 78 -7.11 11.39 7.15
N ASN A 79 -7.47 11.15 5.89
CA ASN A 79 -8.30 12.06 5.09
C ASN A 79 -9.25 11.32 4.14
N GLY A 80 -9.63 10.11 4.49
CA GLY A 80 -10.52 9.28 3.68
C GLY A 80 -10.95 8.01 4.40
N GLY A 81 -11.75 7.20 3.74
CA GLY A 81 -12.23 5.93 4.27
C GLY A 81 -11.16 4.85 4.20
N ARG A 82 -10.65 4.56 3.01
CA ARG A 82 -9.43 3.76 2.84
C ARG A 82 -8.24 4.70 2.93
N VAL A 83 -7.32 4.42 3.84
CA VAL A 83 -6.27 5.35 4.24
C VAL A 83 -4.91 4.93 3.70
N LEU A 84 -4.47 3.71 4.00
CA LEU A 84 -3.20 3.16 3.55
C LEU A 84 -3.37 1.78 2.94
N GLY A 85 -2.46 1.41 2.06
CA GLY A 85 -2.25 0.04 1.57
C GLY A 85 -0.86 -0.42 1.94
N ILE A 86 -0.76 -1.29 2.94
CA ILE A 86 0.52 -1.86 3.39
C ILE A 86 0.84 -3.04 2.50
N THR A 87 1.89 -2.90 1.71
CA THR A 87 2.23 -3.86 0.65
C THR A 87 3.60 -4.46 0.87
N ALA A 88 3.67 -5.78 0.92
CA ALA A 88 4.91 -6.53 1.03
C ALA A 88 5.07 -7.53 -0.11
N LYS A 89 6.31 -7.87 -0.42
CA LYS A 89 6.69 -8.96 -1.32
C LYS A 89 7.35 -10.08 -0.52
N GLY A 90 7.30 -11.29 -1.06
CA GLY A 90 7.96 -12.44 -0.46
C GLY A 90 8.14 -13.56 -1.47
N ALA A 91 8.99 -14.52 -1.17
CA ALA A 91 9.20 -15.70 -2.01
C ALA A 91 7.90 -16.52 -2.19
N THR A 92 7.06 -16.50 -1.16
CA THR A 92 5.72 -17.12 -1.17
C THR A 92 4.66 -16.09 -0.77
N LEU A 93 3.38 -16.39 -1.08
CA LEU A 93 2.27 -15.57 -0.62
C LEU A 93 2.22 -15.47 0.91
N GLN A 94 2.56 -16.54 1.63
CA GLN A 94 2.59 -16.54 3.08
C GLN A 94 3.68 -15.58 3.62
N ASP A 95 4.86 -15.57 3.03
CA ASP A 95 5.94 -14.65 3.41
C ASP A 95 5.52 -13.19 3.19
N ALA A 96 4.88 -12.89 2.05
CA ALA A 96 4.38 -11.56 1.76
C ALA A 96 3.29 -11.13 2.76
N LEU A 97 2.37 -12.02 3.11
CA LEU A 97 1.32 -11.77 4.11
C LEU A 97 1.91 -11.52 5.50
N ASP A 98 2.84 -12.37 5.95
CA ASP A 98 3.47 -12.25 7.25
C ASP A 98 4.19 -10.91 7.41
N GLN A 99 4.93 -10.48 6.39
CA GLN A 99 5.59 -9.17 6.37
C GLN A 99 4.58 -8.01 6.37
N ALA A 100 3.53 -8.08 5.55
CA ALA A 100 2.52 -7.03 5.50
C ALA A 100 1.80 -6.90 6.86
N TYR A 101 1.37 -8.00 7.47
CA TYR A 101 0.72 -7.98 8.77
C TYR A 101 1.65 -7.61 9.93
N ALA A 102 2.94 -7.88 9.84
CA ALA A 102 3.92 -7.38 10.81
C ALA A 102 3.97 -5.86 10.78
N ALA A 103 4.08 -5.26 9.59
CA ALA A 103 4.10 -3.81 9.41
C ALA A 103 2.78 -3.14 9.83
N VAL A 104 1.63 -3.74 9.55
CA VAL A 104 0.30 -3.26 10.00
C VAL A 104 0.20 -3.10 11.53
N LYS A 105 0.98 -3.87 12.31
CA LYS A 105 1.01 -3.72 13.77
C LYS A 105 1.83 -2.52 14.25
N GLU A 106 2.73 -2.02 13.41
CA GLU A 106 3.62 -0.91 13.71
C GLU A 106 3.13 0.42 13.11
N ILE A 107 2.36 0.34 12.02
CA ILE A 107 1.73 1.48 11.35
C ILE A 107 0.27 1.56 11.80
N GLY A 108 -0.24 2.75 12.05
CA GLY A 108 -1.66 2.88 12.33
C GLY A 108 -2.11 4.24 12.79
N PHE A 109 -3.38 4.34 13.11
CA PHE A 109 -4.05 5.55 13.58
C PHE A 109 -5.25 5.17 14.44
N ASP A 110 -5.77 6.12 15.19
CA ASP A 110 -6.92 5.88 16.08
C ASP A 110 -8.16 5.45 15.29
N LYS A 111 -8.90 4.48 15.84
CA LYS A 111 -10.09 3.85 15.22
C LYS A 111 -9.82 3.12 13.89
N MET A 112 -8.56 2.76 13.61
CA MET A 112 -8.21 1.97 12.44
C MET A 112 -8.86 0.60 12.47
N HIS A 113 -9.27 0.09 11.29
CA HIS A 113 -9.57 -1.32 11.11
C HIS A 113 -9.00 -1.84 9.78
N TYR A 114 -8.76 -3.14 9.74
CA TYR A 114 -8.29 -3.87 8.56
C TYR A 114 -8.76 -5.32 8.61
N ARG A 115 -8.77 -5.98 7.46
CA ARG A 115 -9.10 -7.41 7.40
C ARG A 115 -7.91 -8.26 7.83
N THR A 116 -8.18 -9.29 8.65
CA THR A 116 -7.16 -10.23 9.16
C THR A 116 -7.11 -11.54 8.38
N ASP A 117 -7.89 -11.65 7.31
CA ASP A 117 -8.10 -12.87 6.52
C ASP A 117 -7.69 -12.68 5.03
N ILE A 118 -6.91 -11.66 4.71
CA ILE A 118 -6.41 -11.45 3.34
C ILE A 118 -5.55 -12.65 2.93
N GLY A 119 -5.82 -13.19 1.72
CA GLY A 119 -5.13 -14.37 1.19
C GLY A 119 -5.56 -15.72 1.79
N LYS A 120 -6.48 -15.75 2.75
CA LYS A 120 -7.08 -16.99 3.26
C LYS A 120 -8.29 -17.38 2.39
N LYS A 121 -8.30 -18.64 1.95
CA LYS A 121 -9.42 -19.24 1.25
C LYS A 121 -10.30 -20.03 2.22
#